data_c120a15fc8044b32ec30f8c184937163
#
_entry.id   c120a15fc8044b32ec30f8c184937163
#
_cell.length_a   1.000
_cell.length_b   1.000
_cell.length_c   1.000
_cell.angle_alpha   90.00
_cell.angle_beta   90.00
_cell.angle_gamma   90.00
#
_symmetry.space_group_name_H-M   'P 1'
#
loop_
_entity.id
_entity.type
_entity.pdbx_description
1 polymer ?
#
loop_
_entity_poly.entity_id
_entity_poly.type
_entity_poly.pdbx_seq_one_letter_code
_entity_poly.pdbx_strand_id
1 'polypeptide(L)'
;INPGARPANYGSAGENVETFYNSWIYHSVSSIILAHNLLLADSAVNPQKTVMTGISWGAVLTCIAAGVDDRFCAFAPVYGAGYLYYDHCINIKDKSEMELKNWVEYYDPCSYLAENERPILFTVGADDPAFSLYANTKSSELCRGKVCYSNRSSLTHYHRWTDSEGMAVIGAFLDSVVNDIPLPFSVVSAEVSGNMLMAEIEGFENVKDIKFCYTLDSSADSREWKWHSENVRPCDDGT
;
A
#
# COMPACT_ATOMS: atom_id res chain seq x y z
N ILE A 1 -1.18 -8.18 25.03
CA ILE A 1 -1.29 -8.99 23.81
C ILE A 1 0.04 -9.70 23.65
N ASN A 2 0.03 -11.03 23.61
CA ASN A 2 1.25 -11.80 23.38
C ASN A 2 1.61 -11.73 21.88
N PRO A 3 2.66 -11.00 21.48
CA PRO A 3 3.02 -10.83 20.07
C PRO A 3 3.53 -12.13 19.42
N GLY A 4 3.72 -13.21 20.19
CA GLY A 4 4.15 -14.51 19.70
C GLY A 4 3.04 -15.53 19.48
N ALA A 5 1.82 -15.25 19.89
CA ALA A 5 0.69 -16.13 19.62
C ALA A 5 0.18 -15.88 18.19
N ARG A 6 0.66 -16.64 17.23
CA ARG A 6 -0.03 -16.73 15.93
C ARG A 6 -1.45 -17.22 16.21
N PRO A 7 -2.49 -16.46 15.81
CA PRO A 7 -3.86 -16.93 15.94
C PRO A 7 -3.98 -18.25 15.18
N ALA A 8 -4.62 -19.22 15.78
CA ALA A 8 -4.75 -20.58 15.22
C ALA A 8 -5.51 -20.61 13.87
N ASN A 9 -6.12 -19.52 13.44
CA ASN A 9 -6.98 -19.40 12.28
C ASN A 9 -6.57 -18.25 11.36
N TYR A 10 -5.38 -18.30 10.78
CA TYR A 10 -5.08 -17.50 9.61
C TYR A 10 -6.07 -17.89 8.49
N GLY A 11 -6.99 -17.01 8.17
CA GLY A 11 -7.91 -17.19 7.04
C GLY A 11 -9.24 -17.88 7.34
N SER A 12 -9.58 -18.24 8.57
CA SER A 12 -10.97 -18.57 8.87
C SER A 12 -11.78 -17.27 8.96
N ALA A 13 -12.40 -16.93 7.85
CA ALA A 13 -13.49 -15.97 7.86
C ALA A 13 -14.62 -16.57 8.68
N GLY A 14 -15.00 -15.90 9.74
CA GLY A 14 -16.19 -16.28 10.45
C GLY A 14 -17.43 -16.07 9.61
N GLU A 15 -18.33 -17.01 9.69
CA GLU A 15 -19.59 -16.99 8.95
C GLU A 15 -20.60 -15.98 9.51
N ASN A 16 -20.29 -15.33 10.63
CA ASN A 16 -21.20 -14.42 11.32
C ASN A 16 -20.47 -13.34 12.13
N VAL A 17 -21.21 -12.36 12.61
CA VAL A 17 -20.72 -11.23 13.40
C VAL A 17 -19.94 -11.67 14.67
N GLU A 18 -20.32 -12.74 15.32
CA GLU A 18 -19.65 -13.25 16.52
C GLU A 18 -18.22 -13.71 16.18
N THR A 19 -18.05 -14.36 15.05
CA THR A 19 -16.73 -14.81 14.57
C THR A 19 -15.86 -13.63 14.12
N PHE A 20 -16.44 -12.57 13.58
CA PHE A 20 -15.75 -11.32 13.28
C PHE A 20 -15.09 -10.74 14.53
N TYR A 21 -15.82 -10.56 15.62
CA TYR A 21 -15.29 -10.03 16.88
C TYR A 21 -14.21 -10.92 17.52
N ASN A 22 -14.16 -12.20 17.18
CA ASN A 22 -13.14 -13.13 17.65
C ASN A 22 -11.95 -13.27 16.71
N SER A 23 -11.96 -12.59 15.54
CA SER A 23 -10.90 -12.69 14.56
C SER A 23 -9.63 -11.91 14.97
N TRP A 24 -8.48 -12.43 14.56
CA TRP A 24 -7.21 -11.76 14.82
C TRP A 24 -7.12 -10.38 14.13
N ILE A 25 -7.73 -10.22 12.94
CA ILE A 25 -7.74 -8.95 12.20
C ILE A 25 -8.49 -7.89 13.02
N TYR A 26 -9.68 -8.21 13.50
CA TYR A 26 -10.45 -7.32 14.37
C TYR A 26 -9.66 -6.88 15.61
N HIS A 27 -9.04 -7.84 16.31
CA HIS A 27 -8.24 -7.53 17.50
C HIS A 27 -6.99 -6.73 17.18
N SER A 28 -6.35 -6.97 16.01
CA SER A 28 -5.18 -6.21 15.59
C SER A 28 -5.54 -4.76 15.27
N VAL A 29 -6.61 -4.52 14.50
CA VAL A 29 -7.09 -3.16 14.19
C VAL A 29 -7.54 -2.45 15.48
N SER A 30 -8.28 -3.13 16.34
CA SER A 30 -8.67 -2.57 17.66
C SER A 30 -7.44 -2.19 18.49
N SER A 31 -6.39 -3.01 18.47
CA SER A 31 -5.15 -2.74 19.19
C SER A 31 -4.39 -1.55 18.59
N ILE A 32 -4.42 -1.37 17.29
CA ILE A 32 -3.85 -0.19 16.59
C ILE A 32 -4.59 1.07 17.06
N ILE A 33 -5.91 1.08 17.05
CA ILE A 33 -6.72 2.22 17.50
C ILE A 33 -6.46 2.54 18.98
N LEU A 34 -6.36 1.52 19.84
CA LEU A 34 -6.05 1.71 21.26
C LEU A 34 -4.63 2.24 21.46
N ALA A 35 -3.64 1.74 20.71
CA ALA A 35 -2.27 2.26 20.75
C ALA A 35 -2.21 3.72 20.27
N HIS A 36 -2.98 4.07 19.23
CA HIS A 36 -3.09 5.44 18.76
C HIS A 36 -3.72 6.35 19.85
N ASN A 37 -4.75 5.88 20.56
CA ASN A 37 -5.30 6.62 21.71
C ASN A 37 -4.25 6.91 22.79
N LEU A 38 -3.37 5.94 23.07
CA LEU A 38 -2.28 6.14 24.03
C LEU A 38 -1.27 7.17 23.55
N LEU A 39 -0.91 7.14 22.26
CA LEU A 39 -0.04 8.16 21.65
C LEU A 39 -0.68 9.55 21.74
N LEU A 40 -1.95 9.67 21.40
CA LEU A 40 -2.67 10.95 21.43
C LEU A 40 -2.89 11.50 22.84
N ALA A 41 -2.82 10.65 23.86
CA ALA A 41 -2.87 11.06 25.26
C ALA A 41 -1.53 11.58 25.83
N ASP A 42 -0.42 11.33 25.12
CA ASP A 42 0.90 11.83 25.52
C ASP A 42 1.08 13.29 25.07
N SER A 43 1.34 14.17 26.02
CA SER A 43 1.53 15.61 25.76
C SER A 43 2.77 15.93 24.89
N ALA A 44 3.70 15.00 24.73
CA ALA A 44 4.83 15.14 23.83
C ALA A 44 4.50 14.84 22.37
N VAL A 45 3.33 14.22 22.10
CA VAL A 45 2.89 13.88 20.76
C VAL A 45 2.02 15.00 20.19
N ASN A 46 2.34 15.46 18.98
CA ASN A 46 1.42 16.32 18.25
C ASN A 46 0.29 15.48 17.63
N PRO A 47 -0.96 15.64 18.07
CA PRO A 47 -2.06 14.79 17.62
C PRO A 47 -2.38 14.94 16.12
N GLN A 48 -1.95 16.03 15.50
CA GLN A 48 -2.15 16.26 14.05
C GLN A 48 -1.01 15.75 13.18
N LYS A 49 0.02 15.13 13.79
CA LYS A 49 1.22 14.67 13.09
C LYS A 49 1.49 13.17 13.34
N THR A 50 0.47 12.40 13.59
CA THR A 50 0.59 10.95 13.70
C THR A 50 0.37 10.29 12.35
N VAL A 51 1.22 9.32 12.04
CA VAL A 51 1.20 8.59 10.76
C VAL A 51 1.23 7.09 11.02
N MET A 52 0.78 6.30 10.05
CA MET A 52 0.83 4.85 10.15
C MET A 52 1.50 4.23 8.93
N THR A 53 2.40 3.29 9.17
CA THR A 53 3.00 2.42 8.16
C THR A 53 2.96 0.97 8.62
N GLY A 54 3.02 0.06 7.69
CA GLY A 54 3.06 -1.37 7.96
C GLY A 54 3.53 -2.15 6.76
N ILE A 55 4.07 -3.33 6.99
CA ILE A 55 4.68 -4.19 5.98
C ILE A 55 3.85 -5.48 5.87
N SER A 56 3.55 -5.95 4.65
CA SER A 56 2.85 -7.21 4.41
C SER A 56 1.46 -7.20 5.09
N TRP A 57 1.18 -8.13 5.98
CA TRP A 57 -0.05 -8.08 6.78
C TRP A 57 -0.17 -6.79 7.61
N GLY A 58 0.95 -6.19 8.03
CA GLY A 58 0.94 -4.86 8.63
C GLY A 58 0.43 -3.79 7.67
N ALA A 59 0.71 -3.90 6.37
CA ALA A 59 0.17 -3.01 5.35
C ALA A 59 -1.34 -3.25 5.13
N VAL A 60 -1.80 -4.50 5.14
CA VAL A 60 -3.23 -4.83 5.13
C VAL A 60 -3.96 -4.15 6.30
N LEU A 61 -3.39 -4.27 7.51
CA LEU A 61 -3.94 -3.59 8.70
C LEU A 61 -3.86 -2.06 8.59
N THR A 62 -2.81 -1.52 7.95
CA THR A 62 -2.69 -0.07 7.66
C THR A 62 -3.80 0.40 6.72
N CYS A 63 -4.11 -0.38 5.69
CA CYS A 63 -5.20 -0.07 4.77
C CYS A 63 -6.58 -0.14 5.44
N ILE A 64 -6.82 -1.09 6.35
CA ILE A 64 -8.06 -1.12 7.15
C ILE A 64 -8.11 0.09 8.09
N ALA A 65 -7.00 0.38 8.79
CA ALA A 65 -6.92 1.53 9.69
C ALA A 65 -7.17 2.85 8.97
N ALA A 66 -6.73 2.97 7.70
CA ALA A 66 -6.97 4.17 6.88
C ALA A 66 -8.45 4.47 6.66
N GLY A 67 -9.31 3.44 6.65
CA GLY A 67 -10.75 3.63 6.51
C GLY A 67 -11.52 3.71 7.84
N VAL A 68 -10.87 3.46 9.01
CA VAL A 68 -11.57 3.44 10.30
C VAL A 68 -11.01 4.40 11.34
N ASP A 69 -9.83 4.98 11.13
CA ASP A 69 -9.22 5.97 12.04
C ASP A 69 -8.69 7.19 11.28
N ASP A 70 -9.53 8.18 11.12
CA ASP A 70 -9.26 9.44 10.40
C ASP A 70 -8.35 10.41 11.15
N ARG A 71 -7.90 10.07 12.34
CA ARG A 71 -7.01 10.90 13.16
C ARG A 71 -5.55 10.82 12.73
N PHE A 72 -5.14 9.76 12.01
CA PHE A 72 -3.85 9.74 11.35
C PHE A 72 -3.80 10.76 10.22
N CYS A 73 -2.69 11.48 10.07
CA CYS A 73 -2.56 12.46 8.99
C CYS A 73 -2.07 11.87 7.67
N ALA A 74 -1.44 10.68 7.69
CA ALA A 74 -1.02 9.96 6.48
C ALA A 74 -0.85 8.46 6.75
N PHE A 75 -0.88 7.69 5.65
CA PHE A 75 -0.67 6.25 5.65
C PHE A 75 0.36 5.83 4.61
N ALA A 76 1.17 4.83 4.93
CA ALA A 76 2.17 4.29 4.00
C ALA A 76 2.22 2.75 4.06
N PRO A 77 1.24 2.04 3.48
CA PRO A 77 1.27 0.59 3.36
C PRO A 77 2.38 0.13 2.41
N VAL A 78 3.09 -0.94 2.80
CA VAL A 78 4.21 -1.50 2.05
C VAL A 78 3.90 -2.93 1.68
N TYR A 79 3.86 -3.22 0.39
CA TYR A 79 3.47 -4.49 -0.25
C TYR A 79 2.35 -5.22 0.51
N GLY A 80 1.23 -4.55 0.62
CA GLY A 80 -0.03 -5.06 1.15
C GLY A 80 -1.17 -4.11 0.79
N ALA A 81 -2.31 -4.67 0.42
CA ALA A 81 -3.45 -3.96 -0.13
C ALA A 81 -4.75 -4.72 0.16
N GLY A 82 -5.86 -4.29 -0.40
CA GLY A 82 -7.11 -5.04 -0.50
C GLY A 82 -7.13 -5.99 -1.70
N TYR A 83 -8.32 -6.49 -2.01
CA TYR A 83 -8.54 -7.47 -3.07
C TYR A 83 -7.72 -8.76 -2.88
N LEU A 84 -7.52 -9.15 -1.63
CA LEU A 84 -6.68 -10.28 -1.24
C LEU A 84 -7.14 -11.62 -1.84
N TYR A 85 -8.38 -11.71 -2.26
CA TYR A 85 -8.92 -12.88 -2.95
C TYR A 85 -8.38 -13.06 -4.39
N TYR A 86 -7.78 -12.03 -4.98
CA TYR A 86 -7.05 -12.14 -6.25
C TYR A 86 -5.63 -12.67 -6.03
N ASP A 87 -5.04 -12.38 -4.89
CA ASP A 87 -3.61 -12.57 -4.66
C ASP A 87 -3.26 -13.87 -3.97
N HIS A 88 -3.95 -14.91 -4.02
CA HIS A 88 -3.61 -16.20 -3.40
C HIS A 88 -2.99 -16.15 -1.98
N CYS A 89 -2.86 -14.94 -1.40
CA CYS A 89 -2.41 -14.76 -0.01
C CYS A 89 -3.34 -15.41 0.99
N ILE A 90 -4.57 -15.67 0.56
CA ILE A 90 -5.60 -16.32 1.33
C ILE A 90 -6.05 -17.54 0.52
N ASN A 91 -6.09 -18.70 1.16
CA ASN A 91 -6.69 -19.86 0.54
C ASN A 91 -8.21 -19.71 0.53
N ILE A 92 -8.72 -19.13 -0.55
CA ILE A 92 -10.16 -18.92 -0.76
C ILE A 92 -10.79 -19.98 -1.67
N LYS A 93 -9.98 -20.87 -2.25
CA LYS A 93 -10.45 -21.87 -3.23
C LYS A 93 -11.49 -22.83 -2.64
N ASP A 94 -11.44 -23.04 -1.33
CA ASP A 94 -12.34 -23.95 -0.62
C ASP A 94 -13.50 -23.23 0.07
N LYS A 95 -13.66 -21.91 -0.14
CA LYS A 95 -14.73 -21.12 0.47
C LYS A 95 -15.97 -21.13 -0.42
N SER A 96 -17.14 -21.23 0.20
CA SER A 96 -18.40 -20.95 -0.46
C SER A 96 -18.52 -19.46 -0.85
N GLU A 97 -19.39 -19.15 -1.80
CA GLU A 97 -19.64 -17.77 -2.22
C GLU A 97 -20.03 -16.86 -1.04
N MET A 98 -20.83 -17.37 -0.12
CA MET A 98 -21.25 -16.61 1.07
C MET A 98 -20.07 -16.35 2.03
N GLU A 99 -19.22 -17.35 2.27
CA GLU A 99 -18.02 -17.16 3.10
C GLU A 99 -17.05 -16.17 2.48
N LEU A 100 -16.87 -16.21 1.16
CA LEU A 100 -16.03 -15.24 0.46
C LEU A 100 -16.60 -13.83 0.59
N LYS A 101 -17.91 -13.66 0.38
CA LYS A 101 -18.57 -12.37 0.54
C LYS A 101 -18.40 -11.81 1.96
N ASN A 102 -18.65 -12.63 2.98
CA ASN A 102 -18.47 -12.24 4.37
C ASN A 102 -17.00 -11.90 4.68
N TRP A 103 -16.08 -12.67 4.11
CA TRP A 103 -14.66 -12.42 4.30
C TRP A 103 -14.26 -11.06 3.71
N VAL A 104 -14.68 -10.74 2.49
CA VAL A 104 -14.41 -9.45 1.84
C VAL A 104 -15.03 -8.31 2.64
N GLU A 105 -16.29 -8.46 3.05
CA GLU A 105 -17.02 -7.42 3.79
C GLU A 105 -16.34 -7.08 5.12
N TYR A 106 -15.84 -8.09 5.86
CA TYR A 106 -15.34 -7.88 7.21
C TYR A 106 -13.82 -7.74 7.33
N TYR A 107 -13.05 -8.27 6.38
CA TYR A 107 -11.61 -8.40 6.57
C TYR A 107 -10.76 -7.85 5.41
N ASP A 108 -11.35 -7.67 4.22
CA ASP A 108 -10.57 -7.15 3.11
C ASP A 108 -10.50 -5.62 3.18
N PRO A 109 -9.29 -5.03 3.06
CA PRO A 109 -9.13 -3.58 3.01
C PRO A 109 -9.99 -2.87 1.97
N CYS A 110 -10.39 -3.54 0.87
CA CYS A 110 -11.22 -2.92 -0.15
C CYS A 110 -12.59 -2.45 0.39
N SER A 111 -13.06 -3.04 1.49
CA SER A 111 -14.31 -2.63 2.15
C SER A 111 -14.16 -1.37 3.03
N TYR A 112 -12.94 -0.92 3.27
CA TYR A 112 -12.62 0.19 4.17
C TYR A 112 -11.98 1.39 3.45
N LEU A 113 -11.14 1.14 2.44
CA LEU A 113 -10.34 2.16 1.77
C LEU A 113 -11.15 3.29 1.12
N ALA A 114 -12.41 3.02 0.76
CA ALA A 114 -13.31 4.03 0.23
C ALA A 114 -13.64 5.16 1.23
N GLU A 115 -13.38 4.94 2.53
CA GLU A 115 -13.56 5.97 3.56
C GLU A 115 -12.27 6.77 3.82
N ASN A 116 -11.14 6.40 3.23
CA ASN A 116 -9.88 7.12 3.43
C ASN A 116 -9.85 8.43 2.65
N GLU A 117 -9.79 9.55 3.37
CA GLU A 117 -9.61 10.91 2.83
C GLU A 117 -8.20 11.47 3.09
N ARG A 118 -7.33 10.70 3.78
CA ARG A 118 -5.97 11.12 4.12
C ARG A 118 -4.99 10.74 3.02
N PRO A 119 -3.89 11.49 2.87
CA PRO A 119 -2.81 11.10 1.96
C PRO A 119 -2.30 9.69 2.25
N ILE A 120 -2.10 8.90 1.19
CA ILE A 120 -1.64 7.53 1.29
C ILE A 120 -0.60 7.21 0.22
N LEU A 121 0.51 6.56 0.62
CA LEU A 121 1.54 6.08 -0.29
C LEU A 121 1.50 4.56 -0.37
N PHE A 122 1.13 4.02 -1.52
CA PHE A 122 1.27 2.60 -1.80
C PHE A 122 2.68 2.29 -2.31
N THR A 123 3.38 1.40 -1.59
CA THR A 123 4.70 0.90 -2.01
C THR A 123 4.59 -0.58 -2.32
N VAL A 124 4.90 -0.99 -3.56
CA VAL A 124 4.79 -2.38 -4.00
C VAL A 124 5.90 -2.74 -4.98
N GLY A 125 6.31 -4.00 -4.97
CA GLY A 125 7.15 -4.60 -6.00
C GLY A 125 6.32 -5.12 -7.16
N ALA A 126 6.79 -4.90 -8.38
CA ALA A 126 6.12 -5.43 -9.56
C ALA A 126 6.16 -6.97 -9.64
N ASP A 127 7.17 -7.55 -9.00
CA ASP A 127 7.43 -8.98 -8.88
C ASP A 127 7.10 -9.56 -7.49
N ASP A 128 6.32 -8.82 -6.67
CA ASP A 128 5.93 -9.31 -5.35
C ASP A 128 5.07 -10.57 -5.47
N PRO A 129 5.51 -11.71 -4.88
CA PRO A 129 4.81 -12.98 -5.02
C PRO A 129 3.51 -13.06 -4.21
N ALA A 130 3.32 -12.15 -3.26
CA ALA A 130 2.18 -12.15 -2.33
C ALA A 130 1.13 -11.12 -2.69
N PHE A 131 1.52 -9.91 -3.08
CA PHE A 131 0.61 -8.80 -3.36
C PHE A 131 0.86 -8.24 -4.76
N SER A 132 -0.06 -8.51 -5.68
CA SER A 132 0.06 -8.11 -7.08
C SER A 132 -0.04 -6.58 -7.28
N LEU A 133 0.51 -6.09 -8.38
CA LEU A 133 0.28 -4.73 -8.84
C LEU A 133 -1.20 -4.45 -9.03
N TYR A 134 -1.97 -5.44 -9.52
CA TYR A 134 -3.40 -5.31 -9.75
C TYR A 134 -4.15 -4.98 -8.45
N ALA A 135 -3.92 -5.78 -7.39
CA ALA A 135 -4.58 -5.57 -6.10
C ALA A 135 -4.21 -4.20 -5.49
N ASN A 136 -2.94 -3.79 -5.59
CA ASN A 136 -2.48 -2.48 -5.14
C ASN A 136 -3.14 -1.34 -5.91
N THR A 137 -3.18 -1.41 -7.25
CA THR A 137 -3.81 -0.40 -8.10
C THR A 137 -5.30 -0.30 -7.79
N LYS A 138 -6.01 -1.42 -7.73
CA LYS A 138 -7.44 -1.43 -7.40
C LYS A 138 -7.74 -0.90 -6.00
N SER A 139 -6.89 -1.18 -5.03
CA SER A 139 -7.01 -0.64 -3.68
C SER A 139 -6.83 0.88 -3.65
N SER A 140 -5.86 1.37 -4.38
CA SER A 140 -5.57 2.81 -4.44
C SER A 140 -6.67 3.63 -5.13
N GLU A 141 -7.34 3.06 -6.15
CA GLU A 141 -8.47 3.66 -6.84
C GLU A 141 -9.69 3.90 -5.91
N LEU A 142 -9.78 3.21 -4.78
CA LEU A 142 -10.86 3.40 -3.80
C LEU A 142 -10.66 4.63 -2.93
N CYS A 143 -9.42 5.05 -2.70
CA CYS A 143 -9.10 6.14 -1.78
C CYS A 143 -9.61 7.48 -2.31
N ARG A 144 -10.22 8.28 -1.44
CA ARG A 144 -10.69 9.64 -1.77
C ARG A 144 -9.62 10.70 -1.55
N GLY A 145 -8.64 10.42 -0.69
CA GLY A 145 -7.51 11.29 -0.42
C GLY A 145 -6.45 11.27 -1.51
N LYS A 146 -5.40 12.09 -1.33
CA LYS A 146 -4.25 12.09 -2.24
C LYS A 146 -3.56 10.74 -2.22
N VAL A 147 -3.44 10.11 -3.38
CA VAL A 147 -2.73 8.83 -3.54
C VAL A 147 -1.37 9.07 -4.19
N CYS A 148 -0.34 8.50 -3.60
CA CYS A 148 1.01 8.42 -4.15
C CYS A 148 1.40 6.96 -4.35
N TYR A 149 2.32 6.72 -5.29
CA TYR A 149 2.80 5.39 -5.63
C TYR A 149 4.31 5.33 -5.58
N SER A 150 4.82 4.20 -5.09
CA SER A 150 6.21 3.79 -5.19
C SER A 150 6.27 2.38 -5.73
N ASN A 151 5.94 2.22 -7.03
CA ASN A 151 6.00 0.94 -7.71
C ASN A 151 7.43 0.68 -8.15
N ARG A 152 8.00 -0.46 -7.76
CA ARG A 152 9.39 -0.81 -8.01
C ARG A 152 9.47 -2.12 -8.77
N SER A 153 10.25 -2.15 -9.84
CA SER A 153 10.42 -3.35 -10.66
C SER A 153 11.14 -4.51 -9.95
N SER A 154 11.79 -4.25 -8.81
CA SER A 154 12.62 -5.23 -8.10
C SER A 154 12.48 -5.19 -6.58
N LEU A 155 11.34 -4.81 -6.06
CA LEU A 155 11.06 -4.88 -4.63
C LEU A 155 10.40 -6.23 -4.32
N THR A 156 11.19 -7.22 -3.97
CA THR A 156 10.68 -8.53 -3.56
C THR A 156 10.08 -8.49 -2.16
N HIS A 157 9.23 -9.47 -1.82
CA HIS A 157 8.55 -9.57 -0.52
C HIS A 157 9.51 -9.97 0.62
N TYR A 158 10.60 -9.22 0.81
CA TYR A 158 11.57 -9.44 1.86
C TYR A 158 11.45 -8.39 2.96
N HIS A 159 11.24 -8.82 4.19
CA HIS A 159 11.18 -7.93 5.35
C HIS A 159 12.55 -7.38 5.79
N ARG A 160 13.59 -7.61 5.00
CA ARG A 160 14.93 -7.07 5.23
C ARG A 160 15.15 -5.85 4.34
N TRP A 161 14.71 -4.73 4.79
CA TRP A 161 14.96 -3.45 4.17
C TRP A 161 16.36 -2.98 4.53
N THR A 162 17.34 -3.51 3.82
CA THR A 162 18.75 -3.10 3.97
C THR A 162 19.08 -1.94 3.06
N ASP A 163 18.24 -1.64 2.06
CA ASP A 163 18.44 -0.50 1.19
C ASP A 163 17.79 0.75 1.79
N SER A 164 18.59 1.79 1.86
CA SER A 164 18.14 3.11 2.29
C SER A 164 17.07 3.72 1.35
N GLU A 165 16.95 3.23 0.12
CA GLU A 165 16.11 3.82 -0.91
C GLU A 165 14.62 3.62 -0.66
N GLY A 166 14.19 2.40 -0.29
CA GLY A 166 12.79 2.14 0.00
C GLY A 166 12.29 2.90 1.22
N MET A 167 13.09 2.96 2.28
CA MET A 167 12.77 3.75 3.48
C MET A 167 12.80 5.25 3.19
N ALA A 168 13.71 5.71 2.33
CA ALA A 168 13.82 7.13 1.97
C ALA A 168 12.56 7.66 1.29
N VAL A 169 11.93 6.87 0.41
CA VAL A 169 10.68 7.27 -0.26
C VAL A 169 9.54 7.42 0.75
N ILE A 170 9.41 6.47 1.69
CA ILE A 170 8.39 6.54 2.74
C ILE A 170 8.67 7.75 3.64
N GLY A 171 9.93 7.96 4.06
CA GLY A 171 10.34 9.11 4.86
C GLY A 171 10.01 10.42 4.17
N ALA A 172 10.39 10.60 2.91
CA ALA A 172 10.10 11.80 2.13
C ALA A 172 8.59 12.07 1.99
N PHE A 173 7.80 11.03 1.74
CA PHE A 173 6.34 11.17 1.69
C PHE A 173 5.76 11.58 3.04
N LEU A 174 6.13 10.90 4.13
CA LEU A 174 5.64 11.24 5.46
C LEU A 174 6.06 12.64 5.89
N ASP A 175 7.32 13.04 5.62
CA ASP A 175 7.80 14.39 5.87
C ASP A 175 7.04 15.44 5.06
N SER A 176 6.68 15.12 3.81
CA SER A 176 5.90 16.05 2.99
C SER A 176 4.53 16.33 3.59
N VAL A 177 3.89 15.35 4.21
CA VAL A 177 2.57 15.51 4.83
C VAL A 177 2.69 16.12 6.23
N VAL A 178 3.61 15.59 7.05
CA VAL A 178 3.74 15.97 8.47
C VAL A 178 4.34 17.37 8.65
N ASN A 179 5.30 17.73 7.82
CA ASN A 179 6.08 18.95 7.94
C ASN A 179 5.85 19.94 6.79
N ASP A 180 4.91 19.63 5.89
CA ASP A 180 4.60 20.43 4.69
C ASP A 180 5.86 20.73 3.85
N ILE A 181 6.73 19.72 3.73
CA ILE A 181 7.95 19.78 2.93
C ILE A 181 7.61 19.29 1.53
N PRO A 182 7.81 20.07 0.46
CA PRO A 182 7.57 19.60 -0.90
C PRO A 182 8.34 18.32 -1.21
N LEU A 183 7.73 17.40 -1.93
CA LEU A 183 8.45 16.24 -2.47
C LEU A 183 9.59 16.75 -3.38
N PRO A 184 10.76 16.09 -3.38
CA PRO A 184 11.90 16.53 -4.20
C PRO A 184 11.59 16.50 -5.70
N PHE A 185 10.67 15.63 -6.11
CA PHE A 185 10.11 15.56 -7.47
C PHE A 185 8.78 14.83 -7.44
N SER A 186 7.98 15.02 -8.47
CA SER A 186 6.75 14.25 -8.70
C SER A 186 6.48 14.07 -10.19
N VAL A 187 5.91 12.93 -10.56
CA VAL A 187 5.38 12.72 -11.91
C VAL A 187 3.99 13.36 -11.96
N VAL A 188 3.86 14.43 -12.73
CA VAL A 188 2.61 15.21 -12.87
C VAL A 188 1.66 14.53 -13.85
N SER A 189 2.22 14.04 -14.96
CA SER A 189 1.47 13.31 -15.97
C SER A 189 2.34 12.24 -16.62
N ALA A 190 1.71 11.21 -17.14
CA ALA A 190 2.34 10.21 -17.97
C ALA A 190 1.34 9.73 -19.03
N GLU A 191 1.74 9.83 -20.29
CA GLU A 191 0.88 9.49 -21.43
C GLU A 191 1.62 8.60 -22.43
N VAL A 192 0.90 7.65 -23.01
CA VAL A 192 1.40 6.80 -24.10
C VAL A 192 0.78 7.28 -25.41
N SER A 193 1.61 7.66 -26.36
CA SER A 193 1.20 8.05 -27.71
C SER A 193 1.97 7.23 -28.73
N GLY A 194 1.30 6.31 -29.42
CA GLY A 194 1.96 5.38 -30.33
C GLY A 194 2.98 4.51 -29.60
N ASN A 195 4.26 4.64 -29.96
CA ASN A 195 5.37 3.91 -29.36
C ASN A 195 6.17 4.76 -28.36
N MET A 196 5.67 5.93 -28.00
CA MET A 196 6.33 6.83 -27.05
C MET A 196 5.57 6.88 -25.73
N LEU A 197 6.31 6.84 -24.64
CA LEU A 197 5.85 7.25 -23.32
C LEU A 197 6.42 8.64 -23.06
N MET A 198 5.55 9.58 -22.74
CA MET A 198 5.90 10.92 -22.29
C MET A 198 5.51 11.08 -20.85
N ALA A 199 6.38 11.66 -20.04
CA ALA A 199 6.10 11.97 -18.65
C ALA A 199 6.56 13.39 -18.34
N GLU A 200 5.71 14.13 -17.63
CA GLU A 200 6.05 15.44 -17.08
C GLU A 200 6.47 15.26 -15.63
N ILE A 201 7.63 15.77 -15.27
CA ILE A 201 8.20 15.66 -13.92
C ILE A 201 8.46 17.05 -13.36
N GLU A 202 7.76 17.37 -12.28
CA GLU A 202 8.05 18.55 -11.47
C GLU A 202 9.25 18.26 -10.54
N GLY A 203 10.17 19.24 -10.39
CA GLY A 203 11.39 19.06 -9.59
C GLY A 203 12.45 18.20 -10.30
N PHE A 204 12.45 18.20 -11.63
CA PHE A 204 13.35 17.40 -12.45
C PHE A 204 14.83 17.63 -12.13
N GLU A 205 15.22 18.83 -11.70
CA GLU A 205 16.58 19.18 -11.30
C GLU A 205 17.12 18.33 -10.14
N ASN A 206 16.23 17.69 -9.36
CA ASN A 206 16.58 16.80 -8.27
C ASN A 206 16.71 15.33 -8.70
N VAL A 207 16.36 15.02 -9.97
CA VAL A 207 16.35 13.66 -10.50
C VAL A 207 17.75 13.33 -11.07
N LYS A 208 18.36 12.25 -10.57
CA LYS A 208 19.68 11.80 -11.04
C LYS A 208 19.60 10.85 -12.20
N ASP A 209 18.67 9.91 -12.14
CA ASP A 209 18.50 8.86 -13.15
C ASP A 209 17.01 8.62 -13.39
N ILE A 210 16.64 8.44 -14.65
CA ILE A 210 15.30 8.00 -15.04
C ILE A 210 15.44 6.67 -15.76
N LYS A 211 14.63 5.70 -15.35
CA LYS A 211 14.54 4.40 -16.01
C LYS A 211 13.12 4.15 -16.46
N PHE A 212 12.99 3.70 -17.68
CA PHE A 212 11.74 3.16 -18.20
C PHE A 212 11.70 1.66 -17.93
N CYS A 213 10.74 1.23 -17.12
CA CYS A 213 10.51 -0.18 -16.81
C CYS A 213 9.25 -0.66 -17.55
N TYR A 214 9.38 -1.73 -18.31
CA TYR A 214 8.27 -2.28 -19.09
C TYR A 214 8.31 -3.80 -19.13
N THR A 215 7.20 -4.41 -19.48
CA THR A 215 7.08 -5.84 -19.74
C THR A 215 6.38 -6.07 -21.07
N LEU A 216 6.72 -7.18 -21.73
CA LEU A 216 6.04 -7.70 -22.92
C LEU A 216 5.14 -8.89 -22.57
N ASP A 217 5.15 -9.32 -21.31
CA ASP A 217 4.31 -10.41 -20.85
C ASP A 217 2.86 -9.94 -20.72
N SER A 218 1.95 -10.83 -21.12
CA SER A 218 0.50 -10.61 -21.10
C SER A 218 -0.24 -11.66 -20.28
N SER A 219 0.47 -12.41 -19.44
CA SER A 219 -0.18 -13.37 -18.53
C SER A 219 -1.12 -12.64 -17.58
N ALA A 220 -2.17 -13.33 -17.16
CA ALA A 220 -3.14 -12.77 -16.21
C ALA A 220 -2.52 -12.52 -14.82
N ASP A 221 -1.43 -13.19 -14.50
CA ASP A 221 -0.70 -13.04 -13.26
C ASP A 221 0.53 -12.16 -13.43
N SER A 222 0.46 -10.93 -12.93
CA SER A 222 1.56 -9.95 -13.04
C SER A 222 2.84 -10.37 -12.32
N ARG A 223 2.75 -11.35 -11.42
CA ARG A 223 3.91 -11.89 -10.69
C ARG A 223 4.81 -12.75 -11.57
N GLU A 224 4.31 -13.23 -12.70
CA GLU A 224 5.06 -13.99 -13.69
C GLU A 224 5.74 -13.10 -14.73
N TRP A 225 5.46 -11.79 -14.73
CA TRP A 225 5.98 -10.86 -15.72
C TRP A 225 7.47 -10.65 -15.57
N LYS A 226 8.16 -10.69 -16.70
CA LYS A 226 9.59 -10.32 -16.80
C LYS A 226 9.69 -8.84 -17.10
N TRP A 227 10.34 -8.12 -16.23
CA TRP A 227 10.52 -6.69 -16.34
C TRP A 227 11.84 -6.37 -17.06
N HIS A 228 11.77 -5.43 -18.00
CA HIS A 228 12.88 -4.84 -18.70
C HIS A 228 13.06 -3.40 -18.20
N SER A 229 14.31 -2.91 -18.28
CA SER A 229 14.62 -1.55 -17.81
C SER A 229 15.60 -0.91 -18.80
N GLU A 230 15.27 0.28 -19.25
CA GLU A 230 16.10 1.10 -20.13
C GLU A 230 16.30 2.49 -19.52
N ASN A 231 17.49 3.06 -19.71
CA ASN A 231 17.76 4.44 -19.31
C ASN A 231 17.04 5.40 -20.27
N VAL A 232 16.37 6.38 -19.71
CA VAL A 232 15.69 7.43 -20.46
C VAL A 232 16.55 8.69 -20.45
N ARG A 233 16.55 9.42 -21.57
CA ARG A 233 17.17 10.74 -21.66
C ARG A 233 16.10 11.80 -21.77
N PRO A 234 16.29 12.98 -21.16
CA PRO A 234 15.41 14.12 -21.38
C PRO A 234 15.32 14.45 -22.87
N CYS A 235 14.18 14.91 -23.34
CA CYS A 235 14.05 15.47 -24.67
C CYS A 235 14.84 16.79 -24.76
N ASP A 236 15.49 17.04 -25.90
CA ASP A 236 16.36 18.22 -26.11
C ASP A 236 15.60 19.56 -26.08
N ASP A 237 14.27 19.53 -26.11
CA ASP A 237 13.38 20.69 -26.05
C ASP A 237 12.93 21.07 -24.62
N GLY A 238 13.45 20.39 -23.62
CA GLY A 238 13.14 20.67 -22.21
C GLY A 238 11.80 20.14 -21.75
N THR A 239 11.14 19.29 -22.55
CA THR A 239 9.92 18.55 -22.22
C THR A 239 10.22 17.07 -21.99
#